data_e9b10a6be6d8b0ec0d3c3e15d6080228
#
_entry.id   e9b10a6be6d8b0ec0d3c3e15d6080228
#
_cell.length_a   1.000
_cell.length_b   1.000
_cell.length_c   1.000
_cell.angle_alpha   90.00
_cell.angle_beta   90.00
_cell.angle_gamma   90.00
#
_symmetry.space_group_name_H-M   'P 1'
#
loop_
_entity.id
_entity.type
_entity.pdbx_description
1 polymer ?
#
loop_
_entity_poly.entity_id
_entity_poly.type
_entity_poly.pdbx_seq_one_letter_code
_entity_poly.pdbx_strand_id
1 'polypeptide(L)'
;IAYPSLQTTYLVKIFQLRENVPLCDKTIETTHHGPTSIKKPIMFVEIGSSEDQWSSIENASFVCDSLLDALTKKISNTKYIGIGLGGNHYGSKFNKLILNTEYGIGHIANKYDLVNIDQEMLNQMI
;
A
#
# COMPACT_ATOMS: atom_id res chain seq x y z
N ILE A 1 -13.29 -1.99 -0.72
CA ILE A 1 -12.61 -3.21 -1.22
C ILE A 1 -11.19 -2.82 -1.57
N ALA A 2 -10.19 -3.50 -1.01
CA ALA A 2 -8.80 -3.32 -1.39
C ALA A 2 -8.48 -3.93 -2.77
N TYR A 3 -7.33 -3.55 -3.34
CA TYR A 3 -6.81 -4.15 -4.57
C TYR A 3 -5.38 -4.67 -4.34
N PRO A 4 -5.22 -5.79 -3.62
CA PRO A 4 -3.91 -6.27 -3.17
C PRO A 4 -2.92 -6.52 -4.31
N SER A 5 -3.39 -7.02 -5.45
CA SER A 5 -2.51 -7.31 -6.61
C SER A 5 -1.92 -6.04 -7.21
N LEU A 6 -2.71 -4.97 -7.35
CA LEU A 6 -2.20 -3.68 -7.83
C LEU A 6 -1.28 -3.04 -6.80
N GLN A 7 -1.65 -3.08 -5.53
CA GLN A 7 -0.84 -2.57 -4.43
C GLN A 7 0.52 -3.26 -4.36
N THR A 8 0.55 -4.59 -4.50
CA THR A 8 1.79 -5.38 -4.58
C THR A 8 2.62 -4.96 -5.80
N THR A 9 2.00 -4.86 -6.98
CA THR A 9 2.67 -4.44 -8.21
C THR A 9 3.32 -3.07 -8.05
N TYR A 10 2.56 -2.11 -7.52
CA TYR A 10 3.04 -0.76 -7.30
C TYR A 10 4.19 -0.72 -6.27
N LEU A 11 4.04 -1.40 -5.14
CA LEU A 11 5.07 -1.47 -4.10
C LEU A 11 6.38 -2.07 -4.65
N VAL A 12 6.31 -3.19 -5.34
CA VAL A 12 7.47 -3.81 -5.99
C VAL A 12 8.13 -2.84 -6.95
N LYS A 13 7.33 -2.13 -7.75
CA LYS A 13 7.83 -1.17 -8.73
C LYS A 13 8.60 -0.03 -8.10
N ILE A 14 8.04 0.64 -7.09
CA ILE A 14 8.71 1.76 -6.42
C ILE A 14 9.98 1.33 -5.67
N PHE A 15 10.06 0.08 -5.23
CA PHE A 15 11.28 -0.47 -4.62
C PHE A 15 12.35 -0.85 -5.65
N GLN A 16 11.98 -1.19 -6.88
CA GLN A 16 12.92 -1.48 -7.96
C GLN A 16 13.54 -0.21 -8.56
N LEU A 17 12.83 0.90 -8.55
CA LEU A 17 13.28 2.18 -9.09
C LEU A 17 14.21 2.91 -8.10
N ARG A 18 15.38 2.33 -7.78
CA ARG A 18 16.29 2.87 -6.75
C ARG A 18 17.13 4.06 -7.21
N GLU A 19 17.41 4.20 -8.50
CA GLU A 19 18.46 5.10 -8.99
C GLU A 19 18.02 6.54 -9.25
N ASN A 20 16.73 6.83 -9.30
CA ASN A 20 16.18 8.17 -9.59
C ASN A 20 15.08 8.58 -8.62
N VAL A 21 15.17 8.15 -7.37
CA VAL A 21 14.09 8.34 -6.43
C VAL A 21 14.47 9.35 -5.38
N PRO A 22 13.58 10.31 -5.09
CA PRO A 22 13.74 11.16 -3.93
C PRO A 22 14.04 10.35 -2.66
N LEU A 23 14.83 10.93 -1.76
CA LEU A 23 15.19 10.33 -0.46
C LEU A 23 13.94 10.24 0.43
N CYS A 24 12.99 9.40 0.05
CA CYS A 24 11.77 9.12 0.80
C CYS A 24 11.71 7.65 1.17
N ASP A 25 11.26 7.36 2.38
CA ASP A 25 10.88 6.02 2.77
C ASP A 25 9.64 5.59 1.97
N LYS A 26 9.67 4.36 1.49
CA LYS A 26 8.56 3.75 0.75
C LYS A 26 7.94 2.67 1.61
N THR A 27 6.66 2.77 1.87
CA THR A 27 5.99 1.83 2.75
C THR A 27 4.53 1.65 2.40
N ILE A 28 4.01 0.47 2.72
CA ILE A 28 2.58 0.28 2.84
C ILE A 28 2.15 0.81 4.21
N GLU A 29 0.98 1.44 4.25
CA GLU A 29 0.39 1.95 5.48
C GLU A 29 -0.77 1.09 5.97
N THR A 30 -1.12 1.26 7.23
CA THR A 30 -2.35 0.68 7.79
C THR A 30 -3.56 1.29 7.10
N THR A 31 -4.65 0.53 7.03
CA THR A 31 -5.91 1.01 6.45
C THR A 31 -6.53 2.06 7.36
N HIS A 32 -6.59 3.31 6.90
CA HIS A 32 -7.13 4.42 7.67
C HIS A 32 -7.97 5.41 6.84
N HIS A 33 -8.03 5.22 5.52
CA HIS A 33 -8.85 6.04 4.63
C HIS A 33 -10.23 5.44 4.39
N GLY A 34 -11.20 6.31 4.22
CA GLY A 34 -12.52 6.02 3.67
C GLY A 34 -12.64 6.55 2.23
N PRO A 35 -13.77 6.37 1.60
CA PRO A 35 -15.02 5.82 2.12
C PRO A 35 -15.06 4.28 2.11
N THR A 36 -15.78 3.70 3.06
CA THR A 36 -15.95 2.24 3.20
C THR A 36 -17.08 1.67 2.34
N SER A 37 -17.99 2.54 1.85
CA SER A 37 -19.18 2.14 1.10
C SER A 37 -18.96 1.89 -0.40
N ILE A 38 -17.78 2.19 -0.93
CA ILE A 38 -17.48 2.00 -2.36
C ILE A 38 -17.33 0.51 -2.68
N LYS A 39 -18.11 0.05 -3.67
CA LYS A 39 -18.09 -1.35 -4.14
C LYS A 39 -17.03 -1.64 -5.22
N LYS A 40 -16.18 -0.69 -5.52
CA LYS A 40 -15.05 -0.86 -6.46
C LYS A 40 -13.76 -0.95 -5.69
N PRO A 41 -12.76 -1.68 -6.19
CA PRO A 41 -11.43 -1.69 -5.59
C PRO A 41 -10.83 -0.28 -5.53
N ILE A 42 -10.21 0.05 -4.40
CA ILE A 42 -9.57 1.33 -4.14
C ILE A 42 -8.16 1.07 -3.63
N MET A 43 -7.24 1.90 -4.07
CA MET A 43 -5.90 2.00 -3.54
C MET A 43 -5.57 3.49 -3.38
N PHE A 44 -5.04 3.87 -2.24
CA PHE A 44 -4.47 5.19 -1.99
C PHE A 44 -2.98 5.17 -2.25
N VAL A 45 -2.46 6.25 -2.79
CA VAL A 45 -1.03 6.49 -2.95
C VAL A 45 -0.77 7.91 -2.47
N GLU A 46 0.14 8.06 -1.53
CA GLU A 46 0.36 9.31 -0.84
C GLU A 46 1.82 9.73 -0.89
N ILE A 47 2.03 11.04 -0.87
CA ILE A 47 3.33 11.67 -0.69
C ILE A 47 3.27 12.40 0.64
N GLY A 48 4.06 11.97 1.60
CA GLY A 48 4.19 12.60 2.92
C GLY A 48 5.67 12.84 3.22
N SER A 49 6.02 13.38 4.35
CA SER A 49 5.13 13.81 5.45
C SER A 49 5.29 15.31 5.75
N SER A 50 5.96 16.05 4.88
CA SER A 50 6.18 17.50 5.03
C SER A 50 5.82 18.24 3.74
N GLU A 51 5.63 19.54 3.86
CA GLU A 51 5.29 20.41 2.73
C GLU A 51 6.32 20.32 1.61
N ASP A 52 7.59 20.28 1.94
CA ASP A 52 8.68 20.12 0.95
C ASP A 52 8.55 18.83 0.15
N GLN A 53 7.98 17.77 0.74
CA GLN A 53 7.81 16.49 0.08
C GLN A 53 6.59 16.48 -0.83
N TRP A 54 5.41 16.88 -0.34
CA TRP A 54 4.19 16.81 -1.15
C TRP A 54 4.05 17.95 -2.16
N SER A 55 4.77 19.08 -2.00
CA SER A 55 4.82 20.16 -2.98
C SER A 55 5.89 19.94 -4.07
N SER A 56 6.73 18.92 -3.93
CA SER A 56 7.78 18.60 -4.89
C SER A 56 7.20 18.02 -6.18
N ILE A 57 7.44 18.70 -7.29
CA ILE A 57 7.06 18.22 -8.63
C ILE A 57 7.80 16.92 -8.97
N GLU A 58 9.04 16.78 -8.52
CA GLU A 58 9.83 15.56 -8.74
C GLU A 58 9.21 14.35 -8.04
N ASN A 59 8.79 14.50 -6.77
CA ASN A 59 8.08 13.45 -6.05
C ASN A 59 6.74 13.11 -6.70
N ALA A 60 5.98 14.13 -7.11
CA ALA A 60 4.71 13.94 -7.79
C ALA A 60 4.88 13.20 -9.14
N SER A 61 5.87 13.60 -9.93
CA SER A 61 6.19 12.93 -11.20
C SER A 61 6.57 11.46 -10.96
N PHE A 62 7.45 11.20 -9.99
CA PHE A 62 7.84 9.84 -9.64
C PHE A 62 6.63 8.96 -9.27
N VAL A 63 5.74 9.47 -8.41
CA VAL A 63 4.52 8.75 -8.00
C VAL A 63 3.61 8.49 -9.19
N CYS A 64 3.33 9.52 -10.02
CA CYS A 64 2.47 9.39 -11.18
C CYS A 64 3.03 8.40 -12.21
N ASP A 65 4.29 8.52 -12.56
CA ASP A 65 4.95 7.66 -13.55
C ASP A 65 5.00 6.20 -13.07
N SER A 66 5.32 5.99 -11.81
CA SER A 66 5.34 4.66 -11.19
C SER A 66 3.94 4.03 -11.15
N LEU A 67 2.91 4.84 -10.88
CA LEU A 67 1.52 4.37 -10.85
C LEU A 67 1.02 4.02 -12.25
N LEU A 68 1.27 4.86 -13.25
CA LEU A 68 0.93 4.59 -14.64
C LEU A 68 1.62 3.33 -15.15
N ASP A 69 2.89 3.16 -14.81
CA ASP A 69 3.64 1.95 -15.14
C ASP A 69 3.05 0.69 -14.48
N ALA A 70 2.67 0.76 -13.22
CA ALA A 70 2.03 -0.35 -12.52
C ALA A 70 0.64 -0.70 -13.09
N LEU A 71 -0.11 0.28 -13.59
CA LEU A 71 -1.43 0.07 -14.20
C LEU A 71 -1.34 -0.52 -15.61
N THR A 72 -0.27 -0.23 -16.34
CA THR A 72 -0.10 -0.65 -17.75
C THR A 72 0.64 -1.97 -17.90
N LYS A 73 1.43 -2.36 -16.92
CA LYS A 73 2.17 -3.62 -16.92
C LYS A 73 1.36 -4.76 -16.30
N LYS A 74 1.76 -5.99 -16.64
CA LYS A 74 1.16 -7.17 -16.04
C LYS A 74 1.27 -7.11 -14.51
N ILE A 75 0.14 -7.18 -13.84
CA ILE A 75 0.03 -7.24 -12.38
C ILE A 75 0.86 -8.43 -11.87
N SER A 76 1.57 -8.24 -10.78
CA SER A 76 2.42 -9.27 -10.16
C SER A 76 1.65 -10.56 -9.89
N ASN A 77 2.36 -11.68 -9.88
CA ASN A 77 1.79 -13.00 -9.57
C ASN A 77 1.49 -13.13 -8.06
N THR A 78 0.60 -12.30 -7.55
CA THR A 78 0.09 -12.48 -6.19
C THR A 78 -0.76 -13.76 -6.17
N LYS A 79 -0.27 -14.80 -5.50
CA LYS A 79 -1.00 -16.06 -5.37
C LYS A 79 -1.88 -16.14 -4.14
N TYR A 80 -1.44 -15.48 -3.09
CA TYR A 80 -2.11 -15.49 -1.80
C TYR A 80 -2.47 -14.07 -1.41
N ILE A 81 -3.68 -13.89 -0.95
CA ILE A 81 -4.17 -12.60 -0.45
C ILE A 81 -4.49 -12.76 1.03
N GLY A 82 -4.06 -11.79 1.82
CA GLY A 82 -4.31 -11.77 3.25
C GLY A 82 -4.58 -10.39 3.80
N ILE A 83 -4.86 -10.35 5.08
CA ILE A 83 -4.94 -9.13 5.87
C ILE A 83 -3.75 -9.06 6.82
N GLY A 84 -3.26 -7.86 7.08
CA GLY A 84 -2.18 -7.61 8.02
C GLY A 84 -2.73 -7.23 9.39
N LEU A 85 -2.29 -7.92 10.44
CA LEU A 85 -2.68 -7.59 11.81
C LEU A 85 -1.41 -7.29 12.63
N GLY A 86 -1.37 -6.12 13.27
CA GLY A 86 -0.26 -5.67 14.10
C GLY A 86 0.69 -4.69 13.41
N GLY A 87 1.78 -4.40 14.06
CA GLY A 87 2.75 -3.39 13.63
C GLY A 87 2.35 -1.98 14.03
N ASN A 88 3.10 -1.00 13.52
CA ASN A 88 2.81 0.42 13.66
C ASN A 88 2.05 0.92 12.43
N HIS A 89 1.82 2.23 12.34
CA HIS A 89 1.17 2.87 11.20
C HIS A 89 1.86 2.53 9.87
N TYR A 90 3.16 2.57 9.81
CA TYR A 90 3.95 2.16 8.66
C TYR A 90 4.27 0.66 8.71
N GLY A 91 3.81 -0.08 7.72
CA GLY A 91 3.83 -1.53 7.67
C GLY A 91 5.15 -2.12 7.15
N SER A 92 6.31 -1.72 7.68
CA SER A 92 7.62 -2.14 7.17
C SER A 92 7.85 -3.67 7.16
N LYS A 93 7.21 -4.40 8.09
CA LYS A 93 7.25 -5.88 8.08
C LYS A 93 6.42 -6.45 6.94
N PHE A 94 5.29 -5.82 6.62
CA PHE A 94 4.45 -6.21 5.49
C PHE A 94 5.12 -5.87 4.16
N ASN A 95 5.89 -4.76 4.07
CA ASN A 95 6.74 -4.50 2.91
C ASN A 95 7.67 -5.69 2.63
N LYS A 96 8.38 -6.17 3.67
CA LYS A 96 9.30 -7.31 3.51
C LYS A 96 8.58 -8.58 3.08
N LEU A 97 7.39 -8.84 3.62
CA LEU A 97 6.57 -9.97 3.22
C LEU A 97 6.20 -9.87 1.74
N ILE A 98 5.61 -8.76 1.32
CA ILE A 98 5.16 -8.52 -0.05
C ILE A 98 6.31 -8.59 -1.04
N LEU A 99 7.47 -8.00 -0.72
CA LEU A 99 8.62 -7.94 -1.61
C LEU A 99 9.35 -9.27 -1.79
N ASN A 100 9.24 -10.19 -0.82
CA ASN A 100 10.00 -11.44 -0.82
C ASN A 100 9.15 -12.70 -0.99
N THR A 101 7.84 -12.56 -1.16
CA THR A 101 6.92 -13.69 -1.28
C THR A 101 5.86 -13.43 -2.36
N GLU A 102 4.96 -14.39 -2.55
CA GLU A 102 3.80 -14.28 -3.46
C GLU A 102 2.52 -13.81 -2.71
N TYR A 103 2.68 -13.23 -1.52
CA TYR A 103 1.56 -12.68 -0.75
C TYR A 103 1.27 -11.23 -1.12
N GLY A 104 -0.01 -10.92 -1.33
CA GLY A 104 -0.55 -9.56 -1.35
C GLY A 104 -1.33 -9.29 -0.08
N ILE A 105 -1.19 -8.08 0.47
CA ILE A 105 -1.92 -7.63 1.65
C ILE A 105 -2.94 -6.60 1.23
N GLY A 106 -4.22 -6.84 1.53
CA GLY A 106 -5.30 -5.94 1.15
C GLY A 106 -5.55 -4.84 2.18
N HIS A 107 -5.70 -5.25 3.42
CA HIS A 107 -5.93 -4.35 4.55
C HIS A 107 -4.94 -4.63 5.67
N ILE A 108 -4.56 -3.59 6.40
CA ILE A 108 -3.69 -3.70 7.56
C ILE A 108 -4.33 -2.95 8.73
N ALA A 109 -4.49 -3.64 9.86
CA ALA A 109 -4.83 -3.02 11.13
C ALA A 109 -3.59 -2.98 12.01
N ASN A 110 -3.21 -1.78 12.46
CA ASN A 110 -2.06 -1.64 13.36
C ASN A 110 -2.36 -2.18 14.76
N LYS A 111 -1.32 -2.37 15.55
CA LYS A 111 -1.42 -3.00 16.88
C LYS A 111 -2.31 -2.24 17.87
N TYR A 112 -2.50 -0.94 17.68
CA TYR A 112 -3.29 -0.10 18.59
C TYR A 112 -4.80 -0.23 18.31
N ASP A 113 -5.16 -0.54 17.06
CA ASP A 113 -6.54 -0.67 16.62
C ASP A 113 -7.09 -2.09 16.77
N LEU A 114 -6.23 -3.10 17.02
CA LEU A 114 -6.65 -4.51 17.13
C LEU A 114 -7.74 -4.74 18.18
N VAL A 115 -7.72 -3.98 19.27
CA VAL A 115 -8.71 -4.09 20.35
C VAL A 115 -10.11 -3.61 19.94
N ASN A 116 -10.19 -2.84 18.87
CA ASN A 116 -11.43 -2.26 18.35
C ASN A 116 -12.00 -3.04 17.15
N ILE A 117 -11.27 -4.03 16.65
CA ILE A 117 -11.73 -4.82 15.50
C ILE A 117 -12.77 -5.85 15.98
N ASP A 118 -13.98 -5.67 15.51
CA ASP A 118 -15.04 -6.65 15.68
C ASP A 118 -15.16 -7.60 14.48
N GLN A 119 -16.10 -8.52 14.56
CA GLN A 119 -16.31 -9.50 13.49
C GLN A 119 -16.81 -8.86 12.20
N GLU A 120 -17.57 -7.77 12.27
CA GLU A 120 -18.06 -7.07 11.08
C GLU A 120 -16.91 -6.36 10.36
N MET A 121 -16.07 -5.66 11.09
CA MET A 121 -14.85 -5.03 10.53
C MET A 121 -13.92 -6.08 9.91
N LEU A 122 -13.71 -7.20 10.59
CA LEU A 122 -12.89 -8.28 10.05
C LEU A 122 -13.46 -8.81 8.73
N ASN A 123 -14.77 -9.01 8.65
CA ASN A 123 -15.44 -9.44 7.43
C ASN A 123 -15.33 -8.43 6.28
N GLN A 124 -15.21 -7.12 6.60
CA GLN A 124 -14.99 -6.08 5.59
C GLN A 124 -13.55 -6.04 5.08
N MET A 125 -12.59 -6.53 5.86
CA MET A 125 -11.18 -6.60 5.47
C MET A 125 -10.87 -7.78 4.56
N ILE A 126 -11.69 -8.82 4.55
CA ILE A 126 -11.57 -10.04 3.73
C ILE A 126 -12.31 -9.87 2.40
#